data_7e597f44475a668425488db4497884df
#
_entry.id   7e597f44475a668425488db4497884df
#
_cell.length_a   1.000
_cell.length_b   1.000
_cell.length_c   1.000
_cell.angle_alpha   90.00
_cell.angle_beta   90.00
_cell.angle_gamma   90.00
#
_symmetry.space_group_name_H-M   'P 1'
#
loop_
_entity.id
_entity.type
_entity.pdbx_description
1 polymer ?
#
loop_
_entity_poly.entity_id
_entity_poly.type
_entity_poly.pdbx_seq_one_letter_code
_entity_poly.pdbx_strand_id
1 'polypeptide(L)'
;MSVGVADRPRIRHALPPARWPTREAAARARWFSPVGLGRLVVHERTWVPAMVPWRATEDGLVTQDVLDWYGRFAEGQPGVLVVEATGIRDIPSGPLLRIGDDRFLPGLRELVEVVRARSQGRTRLFIQIIDFLTVRRRPRPEAFFGRYLEVTDALRVQLALWLDDTRWRTAPEAAVREFLVAADRATLETVLNDRELEALDYGYRERVWDTHLLHIRELPRVLPGLFADAARRAQAAGFDGVELHYAHAYTMASFLSRLNTRTDGYGGPLEHRVRLPLEVLAAVRARVGPGYVVGIRYLGDEVIAGGSRVEDAVWFGTRFAAGGADYLSVSKGGRFEDAKQPKLGEAVYPYTGESGAECMPTVLSDARGPFGRNVPLAAAIRRAVREAGHATLVVTSGGISTFKQAEGILERGEADCVAAARQTLADPDWFRKIRLGHGALVRRCEFTNYCEGLDQRHKQVTCKLWDRALDPGDPAVRLASDGKRRLTPPSWTTPDER
;
A
#
# COMPACT_ATOMS: atom_id res chain seq x y z
N MET A 1 14.60 -7.25 -26.00
CA MET A 1 15.91 -7.38 -25.31
C MET A 1 15.88 -6.46 -24.11
N SER A 2 15.55 -6.98 -22.94
CA SER A 2 15.61 -6.24 -21.68
C SER A 2 17.09 -6.19 -21.26
N VAL A 3 17.68 -5.01 -21.28
CA VAL A 3 19.00 -4.77 -20.69
C VAL A 3 18.86 -5.04 -19.19
N GLY A 4 19.47 -6.11 -18.71
CA GLY A 4 19.35 -6.59 -17.34
C GLY A 4 19.63 -5.51 -16.31
N VAL A 5 18.65 -5.29 -15.43
CA VAL A 5 18.74 -4.46 -14.22
C VAL A 5 19.67 -5.12 -13.17
N ALA A 6 20.15 -6.34 -13.43
CA ALA A 6 20.90 -7.17 -12.48
C ALA A 6 22.29 -6.65 -12.10
N ASP A 7 22.84 -5.63 -12.76
CA ASP A 7 24.29 -5.31 -12.64
C ASP A 7 24.59 -3.88 -12.15
N ARG A 8 23.61 -3.17 -11.58
CA ARG A 8 23.92 -1.88 -10.95
C ARG A 8 24.52 -2.10 -9.57
N PRO A 9 25.73 -1.56 -9.28
CA PRO A 9 26.35 -1.74 -7.98
C PRO A 9 25.46 -1.16 -6.88
N ARG A 10 25.11 -2.00 -5.90
CA ARG A 10 24.39 -1.56 -4.72
C ARG A 10 25.35 -0.85 -3.78
N ILE A 11 24.99 0.36 -3.41
CA ILE A 11 25.77 1.21 -2.50
C ILE A 11 25.12 1.14 -1.11
N ARG A 12 25.95 0.90 -0.09
CA ARG A 12 25.49 0.98 1.31
C ARG A 12 25.54 2.43 1.79
N HIS A 13 24.37 2.99 2.07
CA HIS A 13 24.21 4.35 2.56
C HIS A 13 24.20 4.39 4.09
N ALA A 14 24.95 5.33 4.66
CA ALA A 14 24.84 5.63 6.09
C ALA A 14 23.51 6.31 6.40
N LEU A 15 23.00 6.09 7.61
CA LEU A 15 21.84 6.84 8.08
C LEU A 15 22.17 8.35 8.14
N PRO A 16 21.28 9.24 7.70
CA PRO A 16 21.51 10.68 7.79
C PRO A 16 21.82 11.10 9.23
N PRO A 17 22.74 12.05 9.46
CA PRO A 17 22.99 12.56 10.81
C PRO A 17 21.69 13.08 11.44
N ALA A 18 21.40 12.64 12.65
CA ALA A 18 20.27 13.11 13.41
C ALA A 18 20.66 14.33 14.24
N ARG A 19 20.04 15.47 13.94
CA ARG A 19 20.06 16.66 14.79
C ARG A 19 18.63 16.87 15.28
N TRP A 20 18.47 16.84 16.60
CA TRP A 20 17.17 16.94 17.24
C TRP A 20 16.97 18.35 17.79
N PRO A 21 15.77 18.91 17.71
CA PRO A 21 15.47 20.22 18.27
C PRO A 21 15.38 20.15 19.80
N THR A 22 15.57 21.28 20.47
CA THR A 22 15.09 21.46 21.85
C THR A 22 13.55 21.50 21.84
N ARG A 23 12.93 21.43 23.01
CA ARG A 23 11.47 21.54 23.18
C ARG A 23 10.95 22.87 22.62
N GLU A 24 11.65 23.97 22.88
CA GLU A 24 11.29 25.31 22.40
C GLU A 24 11.46 25.44 20.89
N ALA A 25 12.49 24.83 20.32
CA ALA A 25 12.68 24.80 18.87
C ALA A 25 11.61 23.95 18.17
N ALA A 26 11.26 22.78 18.76
CA ALA A 26 10.17 21.93 18.27
C ALA A 26 8.81 22.66 18.29
N ALA A 27 8.52 23.41 19.36
CA ALA A 27 7.28 24.18 19.50
C ALA A 27 7.12 25.26 18.40
N ARG A 28 8.20 25.73 17.80
CA ARG A 28 8.21 26.72 16.71
C ARG A 28 8.31 26.09 15.32
N ALA A 29 8.55 24.79 15.24
CA ALA A 29 8.75 24.09 13.98
C ALA A 29 7.44 23.95 13.19
N ARG A 30 7.54 24.05 11.88
CA ARG A 30 6.39 23.85 10.98
C ARG A 30 5.82 22.45 11.09
N TRP A 31 6.66 21.45 11.31
CA TRP A 31 6.23 20.05 11.41
C TRP A 31 5.26 19.81 12.56
N PHE A 32 5.44 20.55 13.68
CA PHE A 32 4.56 20.48 14.85
C PHE A 32 3.52 21.60 14.88
N SER A 33 3.35 22.35 13.78
CA SER A 33 2.32 23.38 13.67
C SER A 33 1.01 22.79 13.10
N PRO A 34 -0.14 23.38 13.46
CA PRO A 34 -1.43 22.91 12.94
C PRO A 34 -1.59 23.17 11.45
N VAL A 35 -2.51 22.44 10.83
CA VAL A 35 -2.92 22.60 9.44
C VAL A 35 -4.41 22.33 9.28
N GLY A 36 -5.09 23.13 8.46
CA GLY A 36 -6.47 22.88 8.05
C GLY A 36 -6.53 21.74 7.04
N LEU A 37 -7.49 20.85 7.18
CA LEU A 37 -7.72 19.70 6.29
C LEU A 37 -9.24 19.56 6.08
N GLY A 38 -9.76 20.09 4.98
CA GLY A 38 -11.20 20.24 4.83
C GLY A 38 -11.78 21.09 5.96
N ARG A 39 -12.72 20.56 6.70
CA ARG A 39 -13.29 21.21 7.91
C ARG A 39 -12.60 20.83 9.22
N LEU A 40 -11.61 19.94 9.16
CA LEU A 40 -10.87 19.55 10.35
C LEU A 40 -9.62 20.44 10.54
N VAL A 41 -9.20 20.54 11.79
CA VAL A 41 -7.86 21.00 12.15
C VAL A 41 -7.06 19.80 12.62
N VAL A 42 -5.93 19.58 11.96
CA VAL A 42 -4.91 18.61 12.38
C VAL A 42 -3.90 19.36 13.23
N HIS A 43 -3.63 18.91 14.44
CA HIS A 43 -2.80 19.62 15.40
C HIS A 43 -1.32 19.74 14.98
N GLU A 44 -0.85 18.82 14.16
CA GLU A 44 0.54 18.76 13.70
C GLU A 44 0.59 18.18 12.28
N ARG A 45 1.60 18.55 11.50
CA ARG A 45 1.83 18.05 10.13
C ARG A 45 2.51 16.68 10.09
N THR A 46 2.47 15.96 11.23
CA THR A 46 3.01 14.60 11.38
C THR A 46 1.98 13.58 10.95
N TRP A 47 2.43 12.52 10.25
CA TRP A 47 1.53 11.58 9.62
C TRP A 47 2.04 10.14 9.70
N VAL A 48 1.19 9.22 10.15
CA VAL A 48 1.43 7.79 10.07
C VAL A 48 0.60 7.24 8.92
N PRO A 49 1.23 6.84 7.80
CA PRO A 49 0.51 6.33 6.64
C PRO A 49 0.02 4.90 6.90
N ALA A 50 -0.97 4.48 6.12
CA ALA A 50 -1.50 3.12 6.18
C ALA A 50 -0.39 2.06 6.02
N MET A 51 -0.39 1.08 6.92
CA MET A 51 0.51 -0.08 6.93
C MET A 51 -0.32 -1.32 7.29
N VAL A 52 -0.24 -2.37 6.48
CA VAL A 52 -0.94 -3.62 6.75
C VAL A 52 -0.14 -4.46 7.76
N PRO A 53 -0.66 -4.73 8.97
CA PRO A 53 0.04 -5.48 10.00
C PRO A 53 -0.24 -6.99 9.98
N TRP A 54 -1.20 -7.46 9.19
CA TRP A 54 -1.67 -8.85 9.16
C TRP A 54 -2.14 -9.34 10.53
N ARG A 55 -3.05 -8.61 11.17
CA ARG A 55 -3.52 -8.86 12.54
C ARG A 55 -5.03 -8.99 12.68
N ALA A 56 -5.78 -8.78 11.62
CA ALA A 56 -7.23 -9.04 11.60
C ALA A 56 -7.52 -10.55 11.66
N THR A 57 -8.78 -10.93 11.78
CA THR A 57 -9.19 -12.32 11.53
C THR A 57 -9.11 -12.63 10.03
N GLU A 58 -9.12 -13.91 9.64
CA GLU A 58 -9.12 -14.32 8.23
C GLU A 58 -10.33 -13.78 7.45
N ASP A 59 -11.43 -13.52 8.12
CA ASP A 59 -12.66 -12.92 7.57
C ASP A 59 -12.74 -11.40 7.76
N GLY A 60 -11.67 -10.74 8.24
CA GLY A 60 -11.51 -9.30 8.23
C GLY A 60 -12.05 -8.54 9.44
N LEU A 61 -12.35 -9.22 10.55
CA LEU A 61 -12.79 -8.57 11.79
C LEU A 61 -11.59 -8.00 12.57
N VAL A 62 -11.86 -6.95 13.33
CA VAL A 62 -10.90 -6.36 14.28
C VAL A 62 -10.62 -7.34 15.42
N THR A 63 -9.35 -7.51 15.74
CA THR A 63 -8.85 -8.33 16.86
C THR A 63 -8.20 -7.44 17.92
N GLN A 64 -7.92 -8.01 19.12
CA GLN A 64 -7.14 -7.30 20.13
C GLN A 64 -5.74 -6.91 19.61
N ASP A 65 -5.11 -7.71 18.73
CA ASP A 65 -3.82 -7.37 18.12
C ASP A 65 -3.89 -6.16 17.18
N VAL A 66 -5.03 -5.94 16.53
CA VAL A 66 -5.31 -4.72 15.74
C VAL A 66 -5.46 -3.52 16.68
N LEU A 67 -6.25 -3.65 17.74
CA LEU A 67 -6.46 -2.58 18.73
C LEU A 67 -5.14 -2.16 19.40
N ASP A 68 -4.32 -3.13 19.79
CA ASP A 68 -3.01 -2.88 20.41
C ASP A 68 -2.05 -2.19 19.41
N TRP A 69 -2.07 -2.58 18.12
CA TRP A 69 -1.25 -1.98 17.09
C TRP A 69 -1.55 -0.49 16.90
N TYR A 70 -2.80 -0.14 16.69
CA TYR A 70 -3.20 1.25 16.47
C TYR A 70 -3.18 2.07 17.75
N GLY A 71 -3.56 1.47 18.88
CA GLY A 71 -3.45 2.11 20.20
C GLY A 71 -2.01 2.50 20.52
N ARG A 72 -1.04 1.64 20.17
CA ARG A 72 0.38 1.94 20.40
C ARG A 72 0.90 3.09 19.54
N PHE A 73 0.49 3.21 18.30
CA PHE A 73 0.81 4.39 17.47
C PHE A 73 0.12 5.65 17.96
N ALA A 74 -1.11 5.53 18.47
CA ALA A 74 -1.87 6.65 19.02
C ALA A 74 -1.20 7.26 20.26
N GLU A 75 -0.53 6.45 21.12
CA GLU A 75 0.26 6.94 22.25
C GLU A 75 1.40 7.90 21.84
N GLY A 76 1.95 7.74 20.65
CA GLY A 76 2.92 8.66 20.04
C GLY A 76 2.32 9.99 19.61
N GLN A 77 1.01 10.13 19.64
CA GLN A 77 0.25 11.35 19.32
C GLN A 77 0.61 11.99 17.97
N PRO A 78 0.65 11.24 16.85
CA PRO A 78 0.80 11.85 15.52
C PRO A 78 -0.39 12.76 15.21
N GLY A 79 -0.21 13.75 14.33
CA GLY A 79 -1.31 14.58 13.85
C GLY A 79 -2.39 13.75 13.14
N VAL A 80 -1.96 12.80 12.29
CA VAL A 80 -2.84 11.86 11.59
C VAL A 80 -2.30 10.43 11.69
N LEU A 81 -3.20 9.48 11.87
CA LEU A 81 -2.98 8.04 11.77
C LEU A 81 -3.96 7.47 10.74
N VAL A 82 -3.45 6.77 9.74
CA VAL A 82 -4.27 6.10 8.73
C VAL A 82 -4.28 4.60 8.98
N VAL A 83 -5.48 4.05 9.19
CA VAL A 83 -5.68 2.60 9.33
C VAL A 83 -5.39 1.92 8.00
N GLU A 84 -4.86 0.71 8.07
CA GLU A 84 -4.44 -0.15 6.94
C GLU A 84 -5.43 -0.19 5.79
N ALA A 85 -4.94 -0.62 4.62
CA ALA A 85 -5.76 -0.94 3.46
C ALA A 85 -6.88 -1.92 3.85
N THR A 86 -8.12 -1.43 3.91
CA THR A 86 -9.30 -2.14 4.41
C THR A 86 -10.22 -2.48 3.23
N GLY A 87 -10.47 -3.77 3.01
CA GLY A 87 -11.22 -4.27 1.84
C GLY A 87 -12.67 -3.81 1.80
N ILE A 88 -13.09 -3.22 0.68
CA ILE A 88 -14.48 -2.79 0.45
C ILE A 88 -15.39 -3.92 -0.02
N ARG A 89 -14.82 -5.05 -0.40
CA ARG A 89 -15.54 -6.28 -0.75
C ARG A 89 -15.09 -7.44 0.16
N ASP A 90 -15.96 -8.42 0.34
CA ASP A 90 -15.65 -9.62 1.12
C ASP A 90 -14.88 -10.64 0.24
N ILE A 91 -13.69 -10.24 -0.22
CA ILE A 91 -12.79 -11.10 -1.00
C ILE A 91 -11.74 -11.68 -0.05
N PRO A 92 -11.49 -13.00 -0.09
CA PRO A 92 -10.42 -13.61 0.68
C PRO A 92 -9.06 -13.00 0.35
N SER A 93 -8.48 -12.26 1.29
CA SER A 93 -7.21 -11.53 1.13
C SER A 93 -6.23 -11.76 2.29
N GLY A 94 -6.50 -12.79 3.13
CA GLY A 94 -5.80 -13.05 4.38
C GLY A 94 -6.30 -12.19 5.54
N PRO A 95 -5.57 -12.14 6.67
CA PRO A 95 -5.98 -11.45 7.90
C PRO A 95 -5.84 -9.92 7.78
N LEU A 96 -6.61 -9.34 6.87
CA LEU A 96 -6.70 -7.94 6.50
C LEU A 96 -8.10 -7.42 6.84
N LEU A 97 -8.20 -6.21 7.40
CA LEU A 97 -9.48 -5.59 7.75
C LEU A 97 -10.41 -5.46 6.54
N ARG A 98 -11.70 -5.58 6.78
CA ARG A 98 -12.76 -5.35 5.79
C ARG A 98 -13.80 -4.36 6.32
N ILE A 99 -14.51 -3.70 5.38
CA ILE A 99 -15.55 -2.72 5.66
C ILE A 99 -16.74 -2.84 4.67
N GLY A 100 -16.78 -3.92 3.90
CA GLY A 100 -17.80 -4.15 2.87
C GLY A 100 -19.20 -4.46 3.40
N ASP A 101 -19.35 -4.71 4.70
CA ASP A 101 -20.61 -5.06 5.35
C ASP A 101 -20.74 -4.39 6.73
N ASP A 102 -21.96 -4.20 7.21
CA ASP A 102 -22.23 -3.55 8.50
C ASP A 102 -21.79 -4.41 9.71
N ARG A 103 -21.57 -5.72 9.53
CA ARG A 103 -21.00 -6.63 10.55
C ARG A 103 -19.62 -6.21 11.05
N PHE A 104 -18.87 -5.44 10.25
CA PHE A 104 -17.54 -4.94 10.62
C PHE A 104 -17.58 -3.69 11.52
N LEU A 105 -18.73 -2.98 11.57
CA LEU A 105 -18.85 -1.71 12.29
C LEU A 105 -18.53 -1.79 13.79
N PRO A 106 -18.97 -2.82 14.55
CA PRO A 106 -18.68 -2.86 15.99
C PRO A 106 -17.17 -2.80 16.31
N GLY A 107 -16.37 -3.65 15.68
CA GLY A 107 -14.90 -3.65 15.91
C GLY A 107 -14.22 -2.38 15.39
N LEU A 108 -14.71 -1.80 14.28
CA LEU A 108 -14.19 -0.54 13.77
C LEU A 108 -14.50 0.65 14.70
N ARG A 109 -15.65 0.66 15.37
CA ARG A 109 -15.97 1.66 16.40
C ARG A 109 -15.05 1.54 17.62
N GLU A 110 -14.84 0.32 18.08
CA GLU A 110 -13.90 0.04 19.18
C GLU A 110 -12.47 0.52 18.83
N LEU A 111 -12.02 0.30 17.61
CA LEU A 111 -10.74 0.80 17.12
C LEU A 111 -10.67 2.34 17.18
N VAL A 112 -11.71 3.04 16.76
CA VAL A 112 -11.80 4.50 16.84
C VAL A 112 -11.71 4.97 18.30
N GLU A 113 -12.43 4.32 19.21
CA GLU A 113 -12.44 4.65 20.66
C GLU A 113 -11.06 4.44 21.27
N VAL A 114 -10.39 3.31 20.98
CA VAL A 114 -9.04 3.02 21.47
C VAL A 114 -8.04 4.08 21.00
N VAL A 115 -8.04 4.43 19.72
CA VAL A 115 -7.13 5.45 19.19
C VAL A 115 -7.42 6.82 19.80
N ARG A 116 -8.67 7.20 19.95
CA ARG A 116 -9.07 8.46 20.57
C ARG A 116 -8.62 8.56 22.03
N ALA A 117 -8.84 7.50 22.80
CA ALA A 117 -8.43 7.43 24.20
C ALA A 117 -6.91 7.48 24.34
N ARG A 118 -6.16 6.62 23.62
CA ARG A 118 -4.71 6.51 23.70
C ARG A 118 -3.98 7.76 23.21
N SER A 119 -4.53 8.46 22.22
CA SER A 119 -3.97 9.74 21.73
C SER A 119 -4.41 10.95 22.56
N GLN A 120 -5.28 10.78 23.55
CA GLN A 120 -5.93 11.87 24.29
C GLN A 120 -6.66 12.85 23.37
N GLY A 121 -7.27 12.35 22.29
CA GLY A 121 -7.99 13.13 21.28
C GLY A 121 -7.10 13.96 20.33
N ARG A 122 -5.78 13.84 20.41
CA ARG A 122 -4.85 14.65 19.57
C ARG A 122 -4.71 14.12 18.16
N THR A 123 -4.87 12.82 17.93
CA THR A 123 -4.69 12.19 16.62
C THR A 123 -5.99 12.15 15.84
N ARG A 124 -5.99 12.61 14.59
CA ARG A 124 -7.05 12.37 13.63
C ARG A 124 -6.89 10.99 13.03
N LEU A 125 -7.97 10.21 13.02
CA LEU A 125 -7.96 8.83 12.56
C LEU A 125 -8.67 8.71 11.21
N PHE A 126 -7.94 8.30 10.18
CA PHE A 126 -8.49 7.96 8.87
C PHE A 126 -8.40 6.46 8.64
N ILE A 127 -9.22 5.96 7.70
CA ILE A 127 -9.14 4.56 7.26
C ILE A 127 -8.91 4.52 5.75
N GLN A 128 -7.94 3.72 5.33
CA GLN A 128 -7.68 3.53 3.91
C GLN A 128 -8.61 2.43 3.37
N ILE A 129 -9.40 2.73 2.34
CA ILE A 129 -10.34 1.80 1.72
C ILE A 129 -9.84 1.38 0.34
N ILE A 130 -9.90 0.08 0.05
CA ILE A 130 -9.25 -0.54 -1.10
C ILE A 130 -10.13 -1.60 -1.77
N ASP A 131 -9.99 -1.71 -3.08
CA ASP A 131 -10.50 -2.84 -3.87
C ASP A 131 -9.37 -3.75 -4.32
N PHE A 132 -9.61 -5.05 -4.28
CA PHE A 132 -8.71 -6.10 -4.74
C PHE A 132 -9.30 -6.86 -5.91
N LEU A 133 -8.45 -7.22 -6.88
CA LEU A 133 -8.71 -8.26 -7.85
C LEU A 133 -8.15 -9.60 -7.34
N THR A 134 -8.58 -10.69 -7.96
CA THR A 134 -8.13 -12.03 -7.57
C THR A 134 -6.66 -12.21 -7.88
N VAL A 135 -5.89 -12.61 -6.87
CA VAL A 135 -4.51 -13.08 -6.98
C VAL A 135 -4.42 -14.44 -6.31
N ARG A 136 -3.94 -15.44 -7.04
CA ARG A 136 -3.72 -16.81 -6.51
C ARG A 136 -2.23 -17.07 -6.38
N ARG A 137 -1.88 -17.84 -5.36
CA ARG A 137 -0.50 -18.26 -5.10
C ARG A 137 0.06 -19.08 -6.25
N ARG A 138 1.37 -18.97 -6.50
CA ARG A 138 2.09 -19.79 -7.47
C ARG A 138 1.91 -21.29 -7.12
N PRO A 139 1.27 -22.10 -7.97
CA PRO A 139 1.08 -23.52 -7.72
C PRO A 139 2.35 -24.32 -8.09
N ARG A 140 2.40 -25.56 -7.65
CA ARG A 140 3.31 -26.55 -8.24
C ARG A 140 2.83 -26.88 -9.67
N PRO A 141 3.75 -27.19 -10.61
CA PRO A 141 3.37 -27.47 -12.01
C PRO A 141 2.30 -28.57 -12.12
N GLU A 142 2.41 -29.64 -11.32
CA GLU A 142 1.44 -30.74 -11.33
C GLU A 142 0.04 -30.28 -10.91
N ALA A 143 -0.03 -29.38 -9.93
CA ALA A 143 -1.30 -28.79 -9.50
C ALA A 143 -1.83 -27.76 -10.51
N PHE A 144 -0.93 -27.00 -11.17
CA PHE A 144 -1.31 -26.08 -12.22
C PHE A 144 -1.97 -26.79 -13.38
N PHE A 145 -1.29 -27.76 -13.98
CA PHE A 145 -1.80 -28.53 -15.12
C PHE A 145 -2.97 -29.44 -14.72
N GLY A 146 -2.96 -30.02 -13.51
CA GLY A 146 -4.00 -30.92 -13.05
C GLY A 146 -5.32 -30.26 -12.68
N ARG A 147 -5.31 -28.98 -12.23
CA ARG A 147 -6.49 -28.34 -11.62
C ARG A 147 -6.80 -26.93 -12.12
N TYR A 148 -5.79 -26.14 -12.48
CA TYR A 148 -5.97 -24.70 -12.68
C TYR A 148 -5.95 -24.28 -14.14
N LEU A 149 -5.18 -24.96 -14.99
CA LEU A 149 -5.16 -24.69 -16.43
C LEU A 149 -6.48 -25.15 -17.06
N GLU A 150 -7.12 -24.27 -17.81
CA GLU A 150 -8.26 -24.63 -18.65
C GLU A 150 -7.76 -25.23 -19.98
N VAL A 151 -8.17 -26.45 -20.27
CA VAL A 151 -7.80 -27.13 -21.50
C VAL A 151 -8.77 -26.68 -22.62
N THR A 152 -8.39 -25.59 -23.29
CA THR A 152 -9.17 -24.99 -24.37
C THR A 152 -8.91 -25.66 -25.73
N ASP A 153 -9.79 -25.42 -26.70
CA ASP A 153 -9.58 -25.87 -28.09
C ASP A 153 -8.36 -25.18 -28.72
N ALA A 154 -8.08 -23.92 -28.35
CA ALA A 154 -6.88 -23.20 -28.77
C ALA A 154 -5.60 -23.90 -28.33
N LEU A 155 -5.55 -24.34 -27.07
CA LEU A 155 -4.40 -25.12 -26.54
C LEU A 155 -4.24 -26.46 -27.27
N ARG A 156 -5.33 -27.17 -27.56
CA ARG A 156 -5.29 -28.40 -28.34
C ARG A 156 -4.76 -28.18 -29.76
N VAL A 157 -5.15 -27.08 -30.39
CA VAL A 157 -4.66 -26.71 -31.73
C VAL A 157 -3.16 -26.42 -31.67
N GLN A 158 -2.67 -25.69 -30.67
CA GLN A 158 -1.24 -25.40 -30.49
C GLN A 158 -0.43 -26.69 -30.27
N LEU A 159 -0.93 -27.62 -29.45
CA LEU A 159 -0.31 -28.93 -29.26
C LEU A 159 -0.25 -29.73 -30.57
N ALA A 160 -1.33 -29.75 -31.35
CA ALA A 160 -1.38 -30.45 -32.63
C ALA A 160 -0.38 -29.89 -33.62
N LEU A 161 -0.19 -28.57 -33.65
CA LEU A 161 0.80 -27.90 -34.50
C LEU A 161 2.23 -28.19 -34.03
N TRP A 162 2.49 -28.10 -32.74
CA TRP A 162 3.82 -28.32 -32.16
C TRP A 162 4.31 -29.77 -32.35
N LEU A 163 3.40 -30.73 -32.16
CA LEU A 163 3.72 -32.17 -32.25
C LEU A 163 3.58 -32.73 -33.67
N ASP A 164 3.14 -31.91 -34.64
CA ASP A 164 2.80 -32.33 -36.00
C ASP A 164 1.83 -33.53 -36.03
N ASP A 165 0.85 -33.51 -35.11
CA ASP A 165 -0.10 -34.61 -34.90
C ASP A 165 -1.53 -34.10 -34.68
N THR A 166 -2.36 -34.23 -35.69
CA THR A 166 -3.75 -33.72 -35.67
C THR A 166 -4.65 -34.39 -34.64
N ARG A 167 -4.27 -35.57 -34.10
CA ARG A 167 -5.03 -36.26 -33.04
C ARG A 167 -5.15 -35.40 -31.76
N TRP A 168 -4.20 -34.50 -31.53
CA TRP A 168 -4.26 -33.61 -30.37
C TRP A 168 -5.39 -32.58 -30.42
N ARG A 169 -5.97 -32.30 -31.58
CA ARG A 169 -7.14 -31.40 -31.72
C ARG A 169 -8.37 -31.91 -30.95
N THR A 170 -8.48 -33.24 -30.81
CA THR A 170 -9.60 -33.88 -30.12
C THR A 170 -9.14 -34.75 -28.95
N ALA A 171 -7.89 -34.58 -28.51
CA ALA A 171 -7.34 -35.34 -27.42
C ALA A 171 -8.17 -35.16 -26.12
N PRO A 172 -8.40 -36.26 -25.37
CA PRO A 172 -9.04 -36.14 -24.06
C PRO A 172 -8.26 -35.18 -23.14
N GLU A 173 -8.98 -34.44 -22.30
CA GLU A 173 -8.38 -33.48 -21.38
C GLU A 173 -7.29 -34.11 -20.50
N ALA A 174 -7.51 -35.37 -20.01
CA ALA A 174 -6.52 -36.08 -19.21
C ALA A 174 -5.19 -36.28 -19.96
N ALA A 175 -5.23 -36.62 -21.25
CA ALA A 175 -4.03 -36.81 -22.06
C ALA A 175 -3.26 -35.48 -22.27
N VAL A 176 -3.99 -34.39 -22.49
CA VAL A 176 -3.39 -33.04 -22.58
C VAL A 176 -2.71 -32.66 -21.28
N ARG A 177 -3.34 -32.89 -20.14
CA ARG A 177 -2.78 -32.59 -18.80
C ARG A 177 -1.54 -33.44 -18.51
N GLU A 178 -1.58 -34.74 -18.80
CA GLU A 178 -0.46 -35.64 -18.62
C GLU A 178 0.75 -35.21 -19.47
N PHE A 179 0.52 -34.86 -20.73
CA PHE A 179 1.57 -34.34 -21.61
C PHE A 179 2.20 -33.08 -21.04
N LEU A 180 1.41 -32.08 -20.62
CA LEU A 180 1.92 -30.80 -20.11
C LEU A 180 2.68 -30.95 -18.80
N VAL A 181 2.31 -31.90 -17.93
CA VAL A 181 3.07 -32.20 -16.70
C VAL A 181 4.47 -32.73 -17.03
N ALA A 182 4.60 -33.53 -18.10
CA ALA A 182 5.86 -34.13 -18.52
C ALA A 182 6.69 -33.24 -19.48
N ALA A 183 6.08 -32.17 -20.02
CA ALA A 183 6.73 -31.31 -21.00
C ALA A 183 7.89 -30.48 -20.41
N ASP A 184 8.93 -30.28 -21.18
CA ASP A 184 10.01 -29.38 -20.83
C ASP A 184 9.61 -27.91 -20.97
N ARG A 185 10.45 -27.02 -20.46
CA ARG A 185 10.16 -25.58 -20.46
C ARG A 185 10.02 -25.00 -21.87
N ALA A 186 10.83 -25.43 -22.81
CA ALA A 186 10.80 -24.92 -24.19
C ALA A 186 9.48 -25.27 -24.88
N THR A 187 9.01 -26.51 -24.66
CA THR A 187 7.68 -26.95 -25.11
C THR A 187 6.57 -26.10 -24.49
N LEU A 188 6.59 -25.87 -23.17
CA LEU A 188 5.58 -25.07 -22.50
C LEU A 188 5.56 -23.63 -23.01
N GLU A 189 6.71 -23.00 -23.27
CA GLU A 189 6.82 -21.64 -23.85
C GLU A 189 6.26 -21.55 -25.26
N THR A 190 6.19 -22.66 -25.99
CA THR A 190 5.63 -22.70 -27.35
C THR A 190 4.13 -22.97 -27.37
N VAL A 191 3.64 -23.81 -26.44
CA VAL A 191 2.23 -24.27 -26.49
C VAL A 191 1.28 -23.47 -25.60
N LEU A 192 1.82 -22.88 -24.51
CA LEU A 192 1.03 -22.02 -23.63
C LEU A 192 1.06 -20.57 -24.07
N ASN A 193 -0.03 -19.84 -23.88
CA ASN A 193 -0.05 -18.41 -24.08
C ASN A 193 0.62 -17.66 -22.91
N ASP A 194 0.89 -16.36 -23.10
CA ASP A 194 1.57 -15.52 -22.10
C ASP A 194 0.88 -15.51 -20.74
N ARG A 195 -0.46 -15.56 -20.71
CA ARG A 195 -1.24 -15.56 -19.45
C ARG A 195 -1.15 -16.89 -18.72
N GLU A 196 -1.12 -17.99 -19.44
CA GLU A 196 -0.94 -19.33 -18.89
C GLU A 196 0.48 -19.52 -18.36
N LEU A 197 1.50 -19.04 -19.08
CA LEU A 197 2.89 -19.02 -18.62
C LEU A 197 3.05 -18.14 -17.37
N GLU A 198 2.46 -16.96 -17.38
CA GLU A 198 2.45 -16.08 -16.21
C GLU A 198 1.82 -16.76 -15.00
N ALA A 199 0.67 -17.42 -15.18
CA ALA A 199 -0.04 -18.12 -14.11
C ALA A 199 0.76 -19.31 -13.55
N LEU A 200 1.52 -20.00 -14.38
CA LEU A 200 2.44 -21.07 -13.98
C LEU A 200 3.61 -20.52 -13.15
N ASP A 201 4.20 -19.39 -13.58
CA ASP A 201 5.45 -18.85 -13.03
C ASP A 201 5.23 -17.93 -11.82
N TYR A 202 4.12 -17.16 -11.81
CA TYR A 202 3.81 -16.14 -10.81
C TYR A 202 2.55 -16.44 -9.99
N GLY A 203 1.73 -17.36 -10.45
CA GLY A 203 0.36 -17.54 -9.98
C GLY A 203 -0.64 -16.70 -10.77
N TYR A 204 -1.92 -17.09 -10.69
CA TYR A 204 -2.99 -16.40 -11.41
C TYR A 204 -3.26 -15.02 -10.81
N ARG A 205 -3.42 -14.03 -11.67
CA ARG A 205 -3.91 -12.69 -11.29
C ARG A 205 -4.82 -12.12 -12.35
N GLU A 206 -5.87 -11.46 -11.90
CA GLU A 206 -6.75 -10.67 -12.76
C GLU A 206 -6.16 -9.28 -13.02
N ARG A 207 -6.48 -8.73 -14.18
CA ARG A 207 -6.12 -7.37 -14.59
C ARG A 207 -7.39 -6.59 -14.90
N VAL A 208 -7.39 -5.28 -14.69
CA VAL A 208 -8.55 -4.43 -14.99
C VAL A 208 -8.95 -4.45 -16.47
N TRP A 209 -8.09 -4.89 -17.36
CA TRP A 209 -8.36 -5.04 -18.81
C TRP A 209 -8.70 -6.47 -19.25
N ASP A 210 -8.87 -7.41 -18.32
CA ASP A 210 -9.43 -8.75 -18.62
C ASP A 210 -10.97 -8.66 -18.83
N THR A 211 -11.40 -7.79 -19.75
CA THR A 211 -12.82 -7.44 -19.96
C THR A 211 -13.68 -8.55 -20.54
N HIS A 212 -13.08 -9.67 -20.97
CA HIS A 212 -13.79 -10.91 -21.27
C HIS A 212 -14.42 -11.54 -20.02
N LEU A 213 -13.86 -11.26 -18.81
CA LEU A 213 -14.46 -11.64 -17.55
C LEU A 213 -15.55 -10.63 -17.18
N LEU A 214 -16.78 -11.11 -16.98
CA LEU A 214 -17.94 -10.25 -16.73
C LEU A 214 -17.73 -9.34 -15.50
N HIS A 215 -17.24 -9.89 -14.39
CA HIS A 215 -17.00 -9.13 -13.16
C HIS A 215 -15.91 -8.06 -13.32
N ILE A 216 -14.93 -8.26 -14.20
CA ILE A 216 -13.91 -7.24 -14.53
C ILE A 216 -14.51 -6.15 -15.44
N ARG A 217 -15.30 -6.55 -16.43
CA ARG A 217 -16.00 -5.60 -17.32
C ARG A 217 -16.89 -4.65 -16.54
N GLU A 218 -17.60 -5.17 -15.52
CA GLU A 218 -18.57 -4.42 -14.71
C GLU A 218 -17.94 -3.54 -13.61
N LEU A 219 -16.61 -3.59 -13.39
CA LEU A 219 -15.95 -2.79 -12.34
C LEU A 219 -16.31 -1.30 -12.39
N PRO A 220 -16.33 -0.61 -13.57
CA PRO A 220 -16.69 0.81 -13.60
C PRO A 220 -18.11 1.10 -13.10
N ARG A 221 -19.04 0.16 -13.30
CA ARG A 221 -20.43 0.30 -12.86
C ARG A 221 -20.59 0.08 -11.36
N VAL A 222 -19.83 -0.82 -10.75
CA VAL A 222 -20.05 -1.26 -9.35
C VAL A 222 -19.16 -0.56 -8.34
N LEU A 223 -17.91 -0.23 -8.70
CA LEU A 223 -16.93 0.32 -7.76
C LEU A 223 -17.34 1.67 -7.13
N PRO A 224 -17.94 2.64 -7.87
CA PRO A 224 -18.34 3.90 -7.24
C PRO A 224 -19.30 3.71 -6.07
N GLY A 225 -20.29 2.80 -6.20
CA GLY A 225 -21.22 2.48 -5.13
C GLY A 225 -20.54 1.78 -3.94
N LEU A 226 -19.68 0.81 -4.21
CA LEU A 226 -18.98 0.04 -3.16
C LEU A 226 -18.04 0.94 -2.32
N PHE A 227 -17.26 1.81 -2.97
CA PHE A 227 -16.42 2.79 -2.25
C PHE A 227 -17.27 3.79 -1.44
N ALA A 228 -18.37 4.27 -2.00
CA ALA A 228 -19.27 5.19 -1.30
C ALA A 228 -19.92 4.55 -0.06
N ASP A 229 -20.33 3.28 -0.15
CA ASP A 229 -20.88 2.54 0.98
C ASP A 229 -19.82 2.23 2.06
N ALA A 230 -18.60 1.89 1.66
CA ALA A 230 -17.48 1.73 2.59
C ALA A 230 -17.15 3.05 3.32
N ALA A 231 -17.13 4.19 2.61
CA ALA A 231 -16.91 5.49 3.20
C ALA A 231 -18.03 5.89 4.19
N ARG A 232 -19.30 5.59 3.87
CA ARG A 232 -20.43 5.77 4.80
C ARG A 232 -20.25 4.95 6.07
N ARG A 233 -19.80 3.69 5.95
CA ARG A 233 -19.51 2.84 7.11
C ARG A 233 -18.37 3.40 7.95
N ALA A 234 -17.30 3.89 7.32
CA ALA A 234 -16.20 4.54 8.02
C ALA A 234 -16.70 5.77 8.82
N GLN A 235 -17.54 6.61 8.21
CA GLN A 235 -18.16 7.75 8.88
C GLN A 235 -19.05 7.30 10.04
N ALA A 236 -19.87 6.25 9.86
CA ALA A 236 -20.74 5.68 10.89
C ALA A 236 -19.96 5.00 12.04
N ALA A 237 -18.75 4.52 11.78
CA ALA A 237 -17.84 4.01 12.80
C ALA A 237 -17.13 5.11 13.59
N GLY A 238 -17.14 6.37 13.12
CA GLY A 238 -16.56 7.51 13.81
C GLY A 238 -15.16 7.89 13.36
N PHE A 239 -14.67 7.37 12.22
CA PHE A 239 -13.44 7.86 11.61
C PHE A 239 -13.55 9.32 11.18
N ASP A 240 -12.47 10.08 11.30
CA ASP A 240 -12.42 11.49 10.89
C ASP A 240 -12.39 11.68 9.36
N GLY A 241 -12.05 10.62 8.60
CA GLY A 241 -12.01 10.62 7.14
C GLY A 241 -11.65 9.27 6.54
N VAL A 242 -11.68 9.21 5.20
CA VAL A 242 -11.23 8.06 4.42
C VAL A 242 -10.09 8.43 3.49
N GLU A 243 -9.20 7.47 3.22
CA GLU A 243 -8.18 7.54 2.19
C GLU A 243 -8.50 6.52 1.09
N LEU A 244 -8.77 7.00 -0.12
CA LEU A 244 -9.02 6.15 -1.29
C LEU A 244 -7.68 5.58 -1.78
N HIS A 245 -7.56 4.26 -1.82
CA HIS A 245 -6.33 3.60 -2.22
C HIS A 245 -6.25 3.44 -3.74
N TYR A 246 -5.50 4.34 -4.40
CA TYR A 246 -5.26 4.34 -5.85
C TYR A 246 -3.79 4.06 -6.18
N ALA A 247 -3.16 3.17 -5.40
CA ALA A 247 -1.72 2.90 -5.49
C ALA A 247 -1.40 1.39 -5.54
N HIS A 248 -0.12 1.05 -5.69
CA HIS A 248 0.49 -0.24 -5.41
C HIS A 248 -0.10 -1.44 -6.18
N ALA A 249 -0.30 -1.29 -7.50
CA ALA A 249 -0.78 -2.32 -8.42
C ALA A 249 -2.22 -2.82 -8.20
N TYR A 250 -2.91 -2.36 -7.16
CA TYR A 250 -4.30 -2.76 -6.90
C TYR A 250 -5.27 -2.12 -7.90
N THR A 251 -6.55 -2.47 -7.81
CA THR A 251 -7.58 -2.18 -8.82
C THR A 251 -7.53 -0.74 -9.32
N MET A 252 -7.61 0.24 -8.43
CA MET A 252 -7.69 1.65 -8.83
C MET A 252 -6.37 2.18 -9.41
N ALA A 253 -5.21 1.74 -8.90
CA ALA A 253 -3.91 2.05 -9.49
C ALA A 253 -3.79 1.49 -10.90
N SER A 254 -4.33 0.28 -11.13
CA SER A 254 -4.32 -0.36 -12.43
C SER A 254 -5.18 0.40 -13.46
N PHE A 255 -6.29 1.03 -13.05
CA PHE A 255 -7.03 1.95 -13.93
C PHE A 255 -6.22 3.18 -14.33
N LEU A 256 -5.42 3.74 -13.42
CA LEU A 256 -4.57 4.92 -13.69
C LEU A 256 -3.33 4.60 -14.56
N SER A 257 -2.94 3.34 -14.65
CA SER A 257 -1.72 2.92 -15.34
C SER A 257 -1.75 3.17 -16.84
N ARG A 258 -0.62 3.53 -17.43
CA ARG A 258 -0.42 3.55 -18.89
C ARG A 258 -0.60 2.17 -19.52
N LEU A 259 -0.42 1.09 -18.75
CA LEU A 259 -0.62 -0.29 -19.21
C LEU A 259 -2.09 -0.70 -19.25
N ASN A 260 -3.00 0.15 -18.84
CA ASN A 260 -4.43 -0.12 -18.93
C ASN A 260 -4.92 0.07 -20.38
N THR A 261 -5.16 -1.05 -21.05
CA THR A 261 -5.55 -1.12 -22.47
C THR A 261 -7.05 -1.27 -22.69
N ARG A 262 -7.89 -1.00 -21.68
CA ARG A 262 -9.36 -1.04 -21.85
C ARG A 262 -9.81 -0.09 -22.97
N THR A 263 -10.77 -0.56 -23.79
CA THR A 263 -11.30 0.17 -24.94
C THR A 263 -12.70 0.75 -24.70
N ASP A 264 -13.27 0.52 -23.52
CA ASP A 264 -14.62 0.95 -23.14
C ASP A 264 -14.68 2.37 -22.53
N GLY A 265 -13.64 3.16 -22.73
CA GLY A 265 -13.55 4.53 -22.22
C GLY A 265 -12.99 4.65 -20.80
N TYR A 266 -12.43 3.56 -20.24
CA TYR A 266 -11.77 3.53 -18.92
C TYR A 266 -10.28 3.15 -18.99
N GLY A 267 -9.67 3.19 -20.18
CA GLY A 267 -8.25 2.91 -20.41
C GLY A 267 -7.69 3.72 -21.58
N GLY A 268 -6.38 3.59 -21.84
CA GLY A 268 -5.68 4.32 -22.89
C GLY A 268 -5.34 5.76 -22.53
N PRO A 269 -5.98 6.81 -23.10
CA PRO A 269 -5.70 8.22 -22.81
C PRO A 269 -5.87 8.60 -21.34
N LEU A 270 -5.18 9.66 -20.90
CA LEU A 270 -5.21 10.16 -19.50
C LEU A 270 -6.65 10.38 -18.99
N GLU A 271 -7.49 10.99 -19.83
CA GLU A 271 -8.88 11.33 -19.53
C GLU A 271 -9.73 10.07 -19.27
N HIS A 272 -9.44 8.99 -19.98
CA HIS A 272 -10.13 7.72 -19.79
C HIS A 272 -9.61 6.97 -18.55
N ARG A 273 -8.29 6.98 -18.32
CA ARG A 273 -7.68 6.31 -17.17
C ARG A 273 -8.10 6.93 -15.83
N VAL A 274 -8.33 8.23 -15.78
CA VAL A 274 -8.75 8.94 -14.56
C VAL A 274 -10.26 8.90 -14.33
N ARG A 275 -11.06 8.52 -15.33
CA ARG A 275 -12.53 8.58 -15.29
C ARG A 275 -13.09 7.83 -14.08
N LEU A 276 -12.82 6.54 -13.96
CA LEU A 276 -13.32 5.76 -12.83
C LEU A 276 -12.83 6.28 -11.48
N PRO A 277 -11.53 6.59 -11.26
CA PRO A 277 -11.06 7.27 -10.06
C PRO A 277 -11.84 8.52 -9.68
N LEU A 278 -12.23 9.37 -10.64
CA LEU A 278 -13.04 10.56 -10.40
C LEU A 278 -14.50 10.22 -10.11
N GLU A 279 -15.08 9.24 -10.79
CA GLU A 279 -16.44 8.75 -10.52
C GLU A 279 -16.55 8.18 -9.09
N VAL A 280 -15.54 7.42 -8.65
CA VAL A 280 -15.45 6.93 -7.25
C VAL A 280 -15.33 8.10 -6.27
N LEU A 281 -14.45 9.07 -6.53
CA LEU A 281 -14.32 10.26 -5.67
C LEU A 281 -15.63 11.01 -5.55
N ALA A 282 -16.32 11.24 -6.67
CA ALA A 282 -17.61 11.93 -6.72
C ALA A 282 -18.70 11.16 -5.95
N ALA A 283 -18.78 9.83 -6.12
CA ALA A 283 -19.75 8.99 -5.42
C ALA A 283 -19.50 8.98 -3.90
N VAL A 284 -18.22 8.86 -3.49
CA VAL A 284 -17.84 8.96 -2.06
C VAL A 284 -18.20 10.32 -1.51
N ARG A 285 -17.83 11.40 -2.19
CA ARG A 285 -18.13 12.78 -1.76
C ARG A 285 -19.64 13.03 -1.64
N ALA A 286 -20.43 12.57 -2.59
CA ALA A 286 -21.88 12.65 -2.55
C ALA A 286 -22.49 11.89 -1.34
N ARG A 287 -21.89 10.75 -0.97
CA ARG A 287 -22.38 9.89 0.11
C ARG A 287 -22.04 10.43 1.50
N VAL A 288 -20.83 10.96 1.71
CA VAL A 288 -20.35 11.40 3.04
C VAL A 288 -20.49 12.91 3.26
N GLY A 289 -20.77 13.66 2.20
CA GLY A 289 -20.95 15.12 2.25
C GLY A 289 -19.64 15.92 2.27
N PRO A 290 -19.73 17.27 2.19
CA PRO A 290 -18.56 18.14 2.03
C PRO A 290 -17.77 18.35 3.32
N GLY A 291 -18.30 17.93 4.46
CA GLY A 291 -17.67 18.12 5.76
C GLY A 291 -16.78 16.96 6.21
N TYR A 292 -16.84 15.82 5.53
CA TYR A 292 -16.05 14.63 5.85
C TYR A 292 -14.77 14.60 5.02
N VAL A 293 -13.63 14.27 5.63
CA VAL A 293 -12.36 14.27 4.91
C VAL A 293 -12.26 13.08 3.96
N VAL A 294 -11.92 13.35 2.70
CA VAL A 294 -11.64 12.34 1.67
C VAL A 294 -10.28 12.62 1.05
N GLY A 295 -9.32 11.75 1.33
CA GLY A 295 -8.01 11.78 0.72
C GLY A 295 -7.81 10.71 -0.34
N ILE A 296 -6.74 10.84 -1.11
CA ILE A 296 -6.34 9.86 -2.14
C ILE A 296 -4.86 9.54 -1.96
N ARG A 297 -4.55 8.23 -1.84
CA ARG A 297 -3.19 7.73 -1.94
C ARG A 297 -2.96 7.17 -3.33
N TYR A 298 -2.00 7.75 -4.08
CA TYR A 298 -1.70 7.31 -5.45
C TYR A 298 -0.21 7.39 -5.77
N LEU A 299 0.17 6.84 -6.93
CA LEU A 299 1.57 6.77 -7.34
C LEU A 299 2.01 8.04 -8.05
N GLY A 300 3.10 8.63 -7.58
CA GLY A 300 3.82 9.67 -8.32
C GLY A 300 4.67 9.12 -9.47
N ASP A 301 4.96 7.81 -9.46
CA ASP A 301 5.72 7.09 -10.48
C ASP A 301 5.47 5.57 -10.30
N GLU A 302 5.09 4.87 -11.38
CA GLU A 302 4.96 3.41 -11.36
C GLU A 302 6.31 2.68 -11.41
N VAL A 303 7.38 3.35 -11.82
CA VAL A 303 8.77 2.87 -11.91
C VAL A 303 9.03 1.93 -13.10
N ILE A 304 8.10 1.07 -13.48
CA ILE A 304 8.27 0.06 -14.54
C ILE A 304 8.36 0.67 -15.95
N ALA A 305 8.91 -0.09 -16.90
CA ALA A 305 8.91 0.27 -18.32
C ALA A 305 7.48 0.42 -18.84
N GLY A 306 7.20 1.49 -19.59
CA GLY A 306 5.86 1.78 -20.12
C GLY A 306 4.83 2.22 -19.08
N GLY A 307 5.14 2.24 -17.79
CA GLY A 307 4.23 2.69 -16.73
C GLY A 307 4.09 4.21 -16.64
N SER A 308 3.13 4.67 -15.85
CA SER A 308 2.89 6.10 -15.58
C SER A 308 4.07 6.74 -14.86
N ARG A 309 4.34 8.01 -15.17
CA ARG A 309 5.43 8.82 -14.62
C ARG A 309 4.89 10.05 -13.90
N VAL A 310 5.81 10.87 -13.39
CA VAL A 310 5.45 12.06 -12.61
C VAL A 310 4.55 13.04 -13.38
N GLU A 311 4.67 13.12 -14.69
CA GLU A 311 3.84 13.96 -15.54
C GLU A 311 2.37 13.51 -15.51
N ASP A 312 2.12 12.19 -15.60
CA ASP A 312 0.77 11.62 -15.44
C ASP A 312 0.25 11.90 -14.02
N ALA A 313 1.09 11.70 -13.00
CA ALA A 313 0.71 11.89 -11.61
C ALA A 313 0.37 13.35 -11.29
N VAL A 314 1.10 14.30 -11.85
CA VAL A 314 0.81 15.74 -11.77
C VAL A 314 -0.55 16.04 -12.39
N TRP A 315 -0.81 15.50 -13.57
CA TRP A 315 -2.09 15.68 -14.25
C TRP A 315 -3.25 15.06 -13.46
N PHE A 316 -3.10 13.84 -12.94
CA PHE A 316 -4.09 13.20 -12.08
C PHE A 316 -4.32 13.97 -10.80
N GLY A 317 -3.25 14.41 -10.14
CA GLY A 317 -3.32 15.15 -8.88
C GLY A 317 -4.14 16.44 -8.99
N THR A 318 -3.99 17.18 -10.08
CA THR A 318 -4.79 18.40 -10.32
C THR A 318 -6.27 18.05 -10.54
N ARG A 319 -6.59 16.93 -11.21
CA ARG A 319 -7.97 16.46 -11.40
C ARG A 319 -8.60 15.98 -10.10
N PHE A 320 -7.85 15.28 -9.24
CA PHE A 320 -8.32 14.86 -7.92
C PHE A 320 -8.58 16.07 -7.01
N ALA A 321 -7.71 17.07 -7.04
CA ALA A 321 -7.92 18.31 -6.31
C ALA A 321 -9.18 19.07 -6.80
N ALA A 322 -9.36 19.20 -8.11
CA ALA A 322 -10.57 19.77 -8.71
C ALA A 322 -11.83 18.97 -8.39
N GLY A 323 -11.73 17.64 -8.28
CA GLY A 323 -12.80 16.73 -7.88
C GLY A 323 -13.15 16.76 -6.38
N GLY A 324 -12.44 17.58 -5.58
CA GLY A 324 -12.75 17.80 -4.17
C GLY A 324 -12.04 16.83 -3.22
N ALA A 325 -10.87 16.28 -3.60
CA ALA A 325 -10.01 15.60 -2.64
C ALA A 325 -9.42 16.61 -1.65
N ASP A 326 -9.47 16.30 -0.35
CA ASP A 326 -8.94 17.15 0.71
C ASP A 326 -7.41 17.02 0.81
N TYR A 327 -6.87 15.83 0.54
CA TYR A 327 -5.42 15.61 0.49
C TYR A 327 -5.02 14.54 -0.52
N LEU A 328 -3.76 14.61 -0.94
CA LEU A 328 -3.09 13.68 -1.85
C LEU A 328 -1.86 13.09 -1.14
N SER A 329 -1.88 11.79 -0.88
CA SER A 329 -0.76 11.05 -0.27
C SER A 329 0.06 10.37 -1.38
N VAL A 330 1.28 10.89 -1.60
CA VAL A 330 2.11 10.47 -2.74
C VAL A 330 2.95 9.25 -2.39
N SER A 331 2.78 8.19 -3.18
CA SER A 331 3.58 6.97 -3.11
C SER A 331 4.40 6.75 -4.38
N LYS A 332 5.11 5.62 -4.47
CA LYS A 332 5.96 5.28 -5.59
C LYS A 332 6.05 3.78 -5.78
N GLY A 333 6.02 3.34 -7.04
CA GLY A 333 6.24 1.95 -7.41
C GLY A 333 5.12 0.99 -7.02
N GLY A 334 5.36 -0.27 -7.25
CA GLY A 334 4.41 -1.30 -6.88
C GLY A 334 3.46 -1.68 -8.02
N ARG A 335 4.02 -2.24 -9.08
CA ARG A 335 3.27 -2.96 -10.13
C ARG A 335 3.58 -4.45 -10.03
N PHE A 336 2.61 -5.29 -10.38
CA PHE A 336 2.85 -6.74 -10.42
C PHE A 336 3.85 -7.13 -11.50
N GLU A 337 3.92 -6.36 -12.58
CA GLU A 337 4.81 -6.58 -13.71
C GLU A 337 6.31 -6.43 -13.35
N ASP A 338 6.63 -5.68 -12.30
CA ASP A 338 8.00 -5.52 -11.80
C ASP A 338 8.30 -6.39 -10.56
N ALA A 339 7.35 -7.19 -10.15
CA ALA A 339 7.51 -8.04 -8.98
C ALA A 339 8.47 -9.20 -9.25
N LYS A 340 9.19 -9.60 -8.21
CA LYS A 340 9.99 -10.83 -8.26
C LYS A 340 9.10 -12.05 -8.37
N GLN A 341 9.57 -13.05 -9.12
CA GLN A 341 8.92 -14.34 -9.17
C GLN A 341 8.75 -14.92 -7.75
N PRO A 342 7.52 -15.23 -7.32
CA PRO A 342 7.27 -15.79 -6.00
C PRO A 342 7.78 -17.24 -5.93
N LYS A 343 8.10 -17.70 -4.74
CA LYS A 343 8.33 -19.12 -4.49
C LYS A 343 7.03 -19.91 -4.63
N LEU A 344 7.15 -21.22 -4.81
CA LEU A 344 5.98 -22.11 -4.79
C LEU A 344 5.18 -21.92 -3.50
N GLY A 345 3.88 -21.73 -3.64
CA GLY A 345 2.96 -21.47 -2.53
C GLY A 345 2.93 -20.03 -2.02
N GLU A 346 3.72 -19.12 -2.60
CA GLU A 346 3.66 -17.69 -2.32
C GLU A 346 2.87 -16.95 -3.42
N ALA A 347 2.26 -15.83 -3.07
CA ALA A 347 1.65 -14.92 -4.03
C ALA A 347 2.70 -13.93 -4.58
N VAL A 348 2.47 -13.44 -5.79
CA VAL A 348 3.23 -12.30 -6.31
C VAL A 348 2.97 -11.06 -5.44
N TYR A 349 4.03 -10.28 -5.19
CA TYR A 349 3.92 -9.11 -4.32
C TYR A 349 4.45 -7.85 -5.00
N PRO A 350 3.64 -6.78 -5.13
CA PRO A 350 3.94 -5.64 -6.00
C PRO A 350 5.04 -4.71 -5.50
N TYR A 351 5.47 -4.84 -4.24
CA TYR A 351 6.53 -3.96 -3.69
C TYR A 351 7.95 -4.46 -3.91
N THR A 352 8.13 -5.63 -4.50
CA THR A 352 9.48 -6.21 -4.60
C THR A 352 10.31 -5.56 -5.70
N GLY A 353 9.73 -5.29 -6.88
CA GLY A 353 10.45 -4.87 -8.07
C GLY A 353 11.54 -5.87 -8.49
N GLU A 354 12.06 -5.80 -9.70
CA GLU A 354 13.13 -6.68 -10.15
C GLU A 354 14.40 -6.54 -9.31
N SER A 355 14.88 -5.32 -9.04
CA SER A 355 16.06 -5.06 -8.21
C SER A 355 15.76 -5.08 -6.71
N GLY A 356 14.47 -4.97 -6.31
CA GLY A 356 14.03 -4.81 -4.93
C GLY A 356 14.41 -3.45 -4.31
N ALA A 357 14.86 -2.49 -5.11
CA ALA A 357 15.31 -1.18 -4.64
C ALA A 357 14.41 -0.03 -5.11
N GLU A 358 13.59 -0.24 -6.11
CA GLU A 358 12.78 0.80 -6.73
C GLU A 358 11.59 1.20 -5.85
N CYS A 359 10.85 0.23 -5.35
CA CYS A 359 9.59 0.45 -4.62
C CYS A 359 9.83 0.66 -3.12
N MET A 360 10.60 -0.23 -2.50
CA MET A 360 10.92 -0.19 -1.06
C MET A 360 12.45 -0.22 -0.85
N PRO A 361 13.16 0.88 -1.13
CA PRO A 361 14.62 0.89 -1.05
C PRO A 361 15.10 0.70 0.39
N THR A 362 16.20 -0.08 0.52
CA THR A 362 16.91 -0.30 1.77
C THR A 362 18.11 0.65 1.88
N VAL A 363 18.85 0.59 2.98
CA VAL A 363 20.17 1.24 3.07
C VAL A 363 21.16 0.72 2.02
N LEU A 364 20.92 -0.49 1.46
CA LEU A 364 21.67 -1.01 0.31
C LEU A 364 20.84 -0.76 -0.95
N SER A 365 21.09 0.33 -1.64
CA SER A 365 20.32 0.77 -2.82
C SER A 365 21.21 1.40 -3.89
N ASP A 366 20.61 2.09 -4.85
CA ASP A 366 21.32 2.82 -5.90
C ASP A 366 21.98 4.11 -5.38
N ALA A 367 22.63 4.87 -6.26
CA ALA A 367 23.35 6.11 -5.92
C ALA A 367 22.48 7.18 -5.22
N ARG A 368 21.14 7.15 -5.38
CA ARG A 368 20.22 8.10 -4.72
C ARG A 368 19.94 7.75 -3.28
N GLY A 369 20.25 6.55 -2.84
CA GLY A 369 19.94 6.06 -1.49
C GLY A 369 18.44 5.93 -1.21
N PRO A 370 18.04 5.49 -0.01
CA PRO A 370 16.63 5.27 0.36
C PRO A 370 15.91 6.51 0.87
N PHE A 371 16.62 7.61 1.15
CA PHE A 371 16.10 8.72 1.93
C PHE A 371 15.43 9.77 1.06
N GLY A 372 14.19 10.15 1.38
CA GLY A 372 13.44 11.21 0.70
C GLY A 372 13.06 10.89 -0.77
N ARG A 373 13.00 9.62 -1.15
CA ARG A 373 12.80 9.17 -2.55
C ARG A 373 11.55 9.72 -3.23
N ASN A 374 10.50 9.95 -2.48
CA ASN A 374 9.23 10.42 -3.04
C ASN A 374 9.05 11.93 -2.93
N VAL A 375 9.96 12.64 -2.23
CA VAL A 375 9.85 14.09 -2.03
C VAL A 375 9.81 14.87 -3.34
N PRO A 376 10.65 14.60 -4.37
CA PRO A 376 10.56 15.28 -5.65
C PRO A 376 9.22 15.08 -6.36
N LEU A 377 8.61 13.90 -6.24
CA LEU A 377 7.30 13.59 -6.81
C LEU A 377 6.20 14.40 -6.12
N ALA A 378 6.20 14.42 -4.79
CA ALA A 378 5.27 15.22 -4.01
C ALA A 378 5.40 16.71 -4.29
N ALA A 379 6.63 17.21 -4.41
CA ALA A 379 6.92 18.60 -4.72
C ALA A 379 6.37 19.02 -6.09
N ALA A 380 6.54 18.18 -7.12
CA ALA A 380 6.00 18.44 -8.46
C ALA A 380 4.46 18.48 -8.45
N ILE A 381 3.83 17.50 -7.79
CA ILE A 381 2.37 17.44 -7.67
C ILE A 381 1.85 18.64 -6.88
N ARG A 382 2.46 18.97 -5.73
CA ARG A 382 2.04 20.11 -4.90
C ARG A 382 2.09 21.42 -5.67
N ARG A 383 3.18 21.66 -6.38
CA ARG A 383 3.34 22.86 -7.20
C ARG A 383 2.20 22.99 -8.21
N ALA A 384 1.94 21.95 -9.00
CA ALA A 384 0.87 21.95 -10.00
C ALA A 384 -0.53 22.12 -9.39
N VAL A 385 -0.81 21.50 -8.25
CA VAL A 385 -2.07 21.68 -7.51
C VAL A 385 -2.24 23.13 -7.07
N ARG A 386 -1.16 23.79 -6.59
CA ARG A 386 -1.18 25.21 -6.20
C ARG A 386 -1.31 26.15 -7.40
N GLU A 387 -0.61 25.88 -8.50
CA GLU A 387 -0.70 26.65 -9.75
C GLU A 387 -2.11 26.55 -10.36
N ALA A 388 -2.79 25.41 -10.18
CA ALA A 388 -4.20 25.23 -10.55
C ALA A 388 -5.22 25.87 -9.57
N GLY A 389 -4.75 26.57 -8.53
CA GLY A 389 -5.58 27.29 -7.57
C GLY A 389 -6.21 26.45 -6.47
N HIS A 390 -5.76 25.19 -6.28
CA HIS A 390 -6.34 24.31 -5.25
C HIS A 390 -5.57 24.32 -3.94
N ALA A 391 -6.30 24.27 -2.82
CA ALA A 391 -5.76 24.21 -1.45
C ALA A 391 -5.52 22.75 -0.96
N THR A 392 -5.84 21.74 -1.76
CA THR A 392 -5.66 20.32 -1.44
C THR A 392 -4.28 20.04 -0.88
N LEU A 393 -4.17 19.44 0.32
CA LEU A 393 -2.88 19.16 0.94
C LEU A 393 -2.14 18.05 0.22
N VAL A 394 -0.81 18.15 0.18
CA VAL A 394 0.05 17.08 -0.34
C VAL A 394 0.90 16.51 0.78
N VAL A 395 0.77 15.18 0.99
CA VAL A 395 1.50 14.41 1.99
C VAL A 395 2.62 13.65 1.29
N THR A 396 3.86 13.84 1.73
CA THR A 396 5.02 13.07 1.25
C THR A 396 5.44 12.00 2.23
N SER A 397 6.05 10.94 1.71
CA SER A 397 6.64 9.86 2.49
C SER A 397 7.90 9.33 1.79
N GLY A 398 8.51 8.27 2.35
CA GLY A 398 9.61 7.55 1.69
C GLY A 398 11.00 7.88 2.25
N GLY A 399 11.44 7.11 3.23
CA GLY A 399 12.79 7.21 3.80
C GLY A 399 13.03 8.44 4.67
N ILE A 400 12.00 8.93 5.35
CA ILE A 400 12.11 10.08 6.28
C ILE A 400 12.24 9.52 7.70
N SER A 401 13.30 9.90 8.41
CA SER A 401 13.63 9.38 9.75
C SER A 401 14.28 10.40 10.68
N THR A 402 14.34 11.65 10.30
CA THR A 402 14.91 12.71 11.14
C THR A 402 14.05 13.97 11.12
N PHE A 403 14.10 14.75 12.21
CA PHE A 403 13.46 16.04 12.30
C PHE A 403 13.93 17.00 11.17
N LYS A 404 15.24 17.08 10.94
CA LYS A 404 15.82 17.95 9.92
C LYS A 404 15.30 17.65 8.51
N GLN A 405 15.10 16.36 8.17
CA GLN A 405 14.51 16.00 6.88
C GLN A 405 13.06 16.47 6.78
N ALA A 406 12.25 16.18 7.81
CA ALA A 406 10.83 16.52 7.80
C ALA A 406 10.59 18.04 7.80
N GLU A 407 11.27 18.78 8.68
CA GLU A 407 11.16 20.24 8.76
C GLU A 407 11.61 20.91 7.47
N GLY A 408 12.78 20.52 6.92
CA GLY A 408 13.30 21.09 5.67
C GLY A 408 12.39 20.85 4.46
N ILE A 409 11.67 19.74 4.37
CA ILE A 409 10.66 19.47 3.34
C ILE A 409 9.53 20.52 3.41
N LEU A 410 9.05 20.80 4.63
CA LEU A 410 7.98 21.77 4.84
C LEU A 410 8.44 23.22 4.64
N GLU A 411 9.66 23.54 5.07
CA GLU A 411 10.26 24.87 4.87
C GLU A 411 10.46 25.22 3.39
N ARG A 412 10.91 24.23 2.58
CA ARG A 412 11.05 24.41 1.13
C ARG A 412 9.72 24.31 0.37
N GLY A 413 8.62 24.06 1.05
CA GLY A 413 7.30 23.93 0.42
C GLY A 413 7.18 22.72 -0.52
N GLU A 414 7.93 21.65 -0.26
CA GLU A 414 7.90 20.43 -1.07
C GLU A 414 6.70 19.52 -0.75
N ALA A 415 6.14 19.67 0.45
CA ALA A 415 4.89 19.04 0.88
C ALA A 415 4.18 19.89 1.93
N ASP A 416 2.94 19.55 2.28
CA ASP A 416 2.16 20.19 3.34
C ASP A 416 2.21 19.39 4.65
N CYS A 417 2.35 18.05 4.56
CA CYS A 417 2.53 17.13 5.68
C CYS A 417 3.61 16.09 5.35
N VAL A 418 4.23 15.55 6.39
CA VAL A 418 5.30 14.55 6.25
C VAL A 418 4.92 13.26 6.95
N ALA A 419 4.89 12.17 6.17
CA ALA A 419 4.54 10.83 6.61
C ALA A 419 5.77 9.93 6.75
N ALA A 420 5.76 9.06 7.77
CA ALA A 420 6.80 8.08 7.98
C ALA A 420 6.22 6.73 8.46
N ALA A 421 6.31 5.68 7.63
CA ALA A 421 5.87 4.34 7.98
C ALA A 421 6.93 3.60 8.83
N ARG A 422 8.04 3.21 8.20
CA ARG A 422 9.08 2.39 8.83
C ARG A 422 9.73 3.03 10.05
N GLN A 423 9.86 4.38 10.08
CA GLN A 423 10.38 5.09 11.24
C GLN A 423 9.38 5.05 12.41
N THR A 424 8.10 5.24 12.16
CA THR A 424 7.05 5.13 13.19
C THR A 424 6.92 3.70 13.71
N LEU A 425 7.08 2.69 12.85
CA LEU A 425 7.14 1.30 13.30
C LEU A 425 8.37 1.02 14.19
N ALA A 426 9.52 1.61 13.87
CA ALA A 426 10.72 1.48 14.71
C ALA A 426 10.55 2.14 16.08
N ASP A 427 9.89 3.29 16.12
CA ASP A 427 9.60 4.05 17.34
C ASP A 427 8.24 4.75 17.24
N PRO A 428 7.16 4.19 17.75
CA PRO A 428 5.85 4.83 17.75
C PRO A 428 5.82 6.19 18.46
N ASP A 429 6.70 6.42 19.42
CA ASP A 429 6.77 7.64 20.21
C ASP A 429 7.65 8.74 19.58
N TRP A 430 8.24 8.51 18.41
CA TRP A 430 9.27 9.40 17.89
C TRP A 430 8.77 10.84 17.67
N PHE A 431 7.52 11.06 17.28
CA PHE A 431 6.93 12.40 17.18
C PHE A 431 6.86 13.07 18.56
N ARG A 432 6.30 12.36 19.56
CA ARG A 432 6.18 12.85 20.94
C ARG A 432 7.54 13.11 21.57
N LYS A 433 8.51 12.20 21.38
CA LYS A 433 9.90 12.39 21.85
C LYS A 433 10.52 13.67 21.29
N ILE A 434 10.41 13.90 19.98
CA ILE A 434 10.98 15.07 19.34
C ILE A 434 10.30 16.35 19.84
N ARG A 435 8.96 16.35 19.88
CA ARG A 435 8.17 17.49 20.36
C ARG A 435 8.52 17.89 21.80
N LEU A 436 8.83 16.94 22.64
CA LEU A 436 9.19 17.16 24.04
C LEU A 436 10.70 17.41 24.26
N GLY A 437 11.51 17.48 23.21
CA GLY A 437 12.96 17.71 23.31
C GLY A 437 13.80 16.46 23.60
N HIS A 438 13.17 15.28 23.61
CA HIS A 438 13.84 14.00 23.88
C HIS A 438 14.23 13.25 22.59
N GLY A 439 14.53 13.97 21.52
CA GLY A 439 14.89 13.40 20.22
C GLY A 439 16.06 12.40 20.28
N ALA A 440 17.01 12.59 21.19
CA ALA A 440 18.13 11.66 21.39
C ALA A 440 17.68 10.24 21.77
N LEU A 441 16.48 10.08 22.33
CA LEU A 441 15.89 8.80 22.72
C LEU A 441 15.11 8.13 21.57
N VAL A 442 15.09 8.73 20.38
CA VAL A 442 14.38 8.15 19.21
C VAL A 442 15.14 6.93 18.70
N ARG A 443 14.43 5.81 18.67
CA ARG A 443 14.90 4.59 18.02
C ARG A 443 14.77 4.74 16.50
N ARG A 444 15.90 4.87 15.81
CA ARG A 444 15.91 5.15 14.37
C ARG A 444 15.80 3.89 13.54
N CYS A 445 14.91 3.92 12.55
CA CYS A 445 14.80 2.86 11.56
C CYS A 445 16.13 2.68 10.79
N GLU A 446 16.59 1.44 10.67
CA GLU A 446 17.80 1.07 9.92
C GLU A 446 17.53 0.75 8.45
N PHE A 447 16.30 0.87 7.97
CA PHE A 447 15.88 0.62 6.59
C PHE A 447 16.39 -0.71 6.00
N THR A 448 16.30 -1.78 6.79
CA THR A 448 16.69 -3.14 6.37
C THR A 448 15.55 -3.91 5.70
N ASN A 449 14.34 -3.36 5.69
CA ASN A 449 13.10 -4.00 5.19
C ASN A 449 12.77 -5.34 5.87
N TYR A 450 13.18 -5.53 7.13
CA TYR A 450 12.76 -6.69 7.92
C TYR A 450 11.22 -6.77 8.05
N CYS A 451 10.58 -5.64 8.34
CA CYS A 451 9.11 -5.51 8.42
C CYS A 451 8.44 -5.82 7.09
N GLU A 452 9.00 -5.33 5.97
CA GLU A 452 8.53 -5.63 4.62
C GLU A 452 8.61 -7.12 4.30
N GLY A 453 9.71 -7.78 4.68
CA GLY A 453 9.84 -9.23 4.49
C GLY A 453 8.86 -10.06 5.33
N LEU A 454 8.28 -9.53 6.40
CA LEU A 454 7.16 -10.12 7.13
C LEU A 454 5.84 -9.90 6.37
N ASP A 455 5.61 -8.66 5.92
CA ASP A 455 4.44 -8.25 5.15
C ASP A 455 4.27 -9.10 3.89
N GLN A 456 5.30 -9.23 3.07
CA GLN A 456 5.29 -10.06 1.85
C GLN A 456 4.92 -11.53 2.10
N ARG A 457 5.09 -12.03 3.31
CA ARG A 457 4.75 -13.40 3.72
C ARG A 457 3.46 -13.49 4.51
N HIS A 458 2.67 -12.42 4.56
CA HIS A 458 1.46 -12.29 5.36
C HIS A 458 1.66 -12.69 6.83
N LYS A 459 2.85 -12.38 7.38
CA LYS A 459 3.15 -12.57 8.79
C LYS A 459 2.89 -11.29 9.55
N GLN A 460 2.47 -11.42 10.80
CA GLN A 460 2.27 -10.28 11.69
C GLN A 460 3.52 -9.38 11.70
N VAL A 461 3.34 -8.14 11.25
CA VAL A 461 4.44 -7.18 11.05
C VAL A 461 4.96 -6.67 12.38
N THR A 462 6.28 -6.66 12.52
CA THR A 462 7.01 -6.15 13.69
C THR A 462 8.30 -5.46 13.23
N CYS A 463 9.04 -4.82 14.13
CA CYS A 463 10.34 -4.25 13.84
C CYS A 463 11.47 -5.00 14.55
N LYS A 464 12.53 -5.36 13.83
CA LYS A 464 13.68 -6.08 14.37
C LYS A 464 14.37 -5.35 15.53
N LEU A 465 14.19 -4.05 15.65
CA LEU A 465 14.82 -3.24 16.70
C LEU A 465 14.22 -3.46 18.10
N TRP A 466 13.04 -4.09 18.16
CA TRP A 466 12.35 -4.32 19.44
C TRP A 466 11.59 -5.65 19.51
N ASP A 467 11.37 -6.37 18.41
CA ASP A 467 10.54 -7.60 18.43
C ASP A 467 11.14 -8.74 19.24
N ARG A 468 12.46 -8.70 19.47
CA ARG A 468 13.18 -9.66 20.35
C ARG A 468 13.41 -9.14 21.76
N ALA A 469 13.02 -7.92 22.05
CA ALA A 469 13.06 -7.35 23.39
C ALA A 469 11.92 -7.94 24.22
N LEU A 470 12.07 -9.19 24.62
CA LEU A 470 11.10 -9.92 25.43
C LEU A 470 11.52 -9.81 26.90
N ASP A 471 10.58 -9.40 27.74
CA ASP A 471 10.68 -9.58 29.16
C ASP A 471 9.88 -10.83 29.54
N PRO A 472 10.53 -11.94 29.95
CA PRO A 472 9.83 -13.18 30.31
C PRO A 472 8.85 -13.04 31.48
N GLY A 473 8.98 -11.97 32.28
CA GLY A 473 8.11 -11.66 33.42
C GLY A 473 6.97 -10.67 33.09
N ASP A 474 6.94 -10.09 31.92
CA ASP A 474 5.89 -9.12 31.53
C ASP A 474 4.65 -9.83 30.95
N PRO A 475 3.55 -9.93 31.72
CA PRO A 475 2.33 -10.60 31.26
C PRO A 475 1.63 -9.84 30.11
N ALA A 476 2.01 -8.58 29.85
CA ALA A 476 1.46 -7.77 28.79
C ALA A 476 2.15 -8.02 27.44
N VAL A 477 3.23 -8.80 27.40
CA VAL A 477 3.93 -9.12 26.15
C VAL A 477 3.15 -10.17 25.37
N ARG A 478 2.47 -9.74 24.31
CA ARG A 478 1.85 -10.64 23.34
C ARG A 478 2.87 -11.04 22.28
N LEU A 479 2.90 -12.33 21.95
CA LEU A 479 3.79 -12.88 20.93
C LEU A 479 3.06 -13.10 19.61
N ALA A 480 3.81 -12.97 18.53
CA ALA A 480 3.36 -13.35 17.21
C ALA A 480 3.05 -14.86 17.16
N SER A 481 2.30 -15.30 16.16
CA SER A 481 1.90 -16.71 15.95
C SER A 481 3.09 -17.68 15.90
N ASP A 482 4.29 -17.21 15.55
CA ASP A 482 5.52 -18.01 15.59
C ASP A 482 6.18 -18.11 17.00
N GLY A 483 5.60 -17.50 18.01
CA GLY A 483 6.10 -17.49 19.39
C GLY A 483 7.44 -16.77 19.61
N LYS A 484 8.00 -16.15 18.58
CA LYS A 484 9.39 -15.65 18.61
C LYS A 484 9.51 -14.12 18.57
N ARG A 485 8.42 -13.42 18.31
CA ARG A 485 8.42 -11.96 18.09
C ARG A 485 7.39 -11.29 18.97
N ARG A 486 7.79 -10.23 19.65
CA ARG A 486 6.88 -9.35 20.38
C ARG A 486 6.00 -8.58 19.40
N LEU A 487 4.69 -8.53 19.63
CA LEU A 487 3.75 -7.83 18.73
C LEU A 487 3.68 -6.32 18.98
N THR A 488 3.91 -5.88 20.22
CA THR A 488 3.78 -4.47 20.58
C THR A 488 5.14 -3.91 21.00
N PRO A 489 5.59 -2.76 20.44
CA PRO A 489 6.83 -2.13 20.87
C PRO A 489 6.75 -1.70 22.35
N PRO A 490 7.90 -1.68 23.06
CA PRO A 490 7.95 -1.18 24.41
C PRO A 490 7.39 0.24 24.51
N SER A 491 6.57 0.51 25.53
CA SER A 491 6.06 1.86 25.82
C SER A 491 7.20 2.76 26.27
N TRP A 492 7.05 4.06 26.00
CA TRP A 492 7.95 5.09 26.47
C TRP A 492 7.21 6.02 27.42
N THR A 493 7.78 6.22 28.60
CA THR A 493 7.34 7.24 29.55
C THR A 493 8.32 8.40 29.55
N THR A 494 7.82 9.62 29.68
CA THR A 494 8.68 10.81 29.77
C THR A 494 9.58 10.73 30.99
N PRO A 495 10.84 11.16 30.91
CA PRO A 495 11.71 11.22 32.09
C PRO A 495 11.12 12.07 33.23
N ASP A 496 10.32 13.07 32.88
CA ASP A 496 9.67 13.99 33.82
C ASP A 496 8.45 13.37 34.53
N GLU A 497 7.97 12.19 34.07
CA GLU A 497 6.87 11.42 34.69
C GLU A 497 7.35 10.24 35.57
N ARG A 498 8.69 10.15 35.79
CA ARG A 498 9.31 9.09 36.62
C ARG A 498 9.63 9.60 38.03
#